data_16f63aa2777c5456bb67f920eec4e9c6
#
_entry.id   16f63aa2777c5456bb67f920eec4e9c6
#
_cell.length_a   1.000
_cell.length_b   1.000
_cell.length_c   1.000
_cell.angle_alpha   90.00
_cell.angle_beta   90.00
_cell.angle_gamma   90.00
#
_symmetry.space_group_name_H-M   'P 1'
#
loop_
_entity.id
_entity.type
_entity.pdbx_description
1 polymer ?
#
loop_
_entity_poly.entity_id
_entity_poly.type
_entity_poly.pdbx_seq_one_letter_code
_entity_poly.pdbx_strand_id
1 'polypeptide(L)'
;LKARTSDRVLWLARAIYSETTKPKEMRYVGWVVRNRVDVNYNGKSTYRDIVLDDKQFSAFNRSNPKRDYYLTLDADHLKAPFHKSRNWFQALDTSRQIVNADSSERPFSASTLYFYSEVSMPGYKPHPVWASRFSKVPVPDVEEKRFRFFADHSYNGSPPLASSSETASVAK
;
A
#
# COMPACT_ATOMS: atom_id res chain seq x y z
N LEU A 1 10.28 -8.51 -28.56
CA LEU A 1 9.94 -7.25 -27.87
C LEU A 1 9.47 -7.59 -26.46
N LYS A 2 10.24 -7.16 -25.45
CA LYS A 2 9.87 -7.32 -24.04
C LYS A 2 8.66 -6.41 -23.76
N ALA A 3 7.55 -6.97 -23.31
CA ALA A 3 6.37 -6.18 -23.01
C ALA A 3 6.70 -5.13 -21.93
N ARG A 4 6.33 -3.88 -22.19
CA ARG A 4 6.54 -2.77 -21.24
C ARG A 4 5.70 -3.02 -19.98
N THR A 5 6.33 -2.91 -18.82
CA THR A 5 5.59 -2.98 -17.53
C THR A 5 4.56 -1.85 -17.47
N SER A 6 3.33 -2.18 -17.14
CA SER A 6 2.26 -1.17 -17.05
C SER A 6 2.49 -0.21 -15.87
N ASP A 7 2.03 1.03 -16.02
CA ASP A 7 2.08 2.03 -14.95
C ASP A 7 1.39 1.56 -13.66
N ARG A 8 0.28 0.80 -13.79
CA ARG A 8 -0.44 0.23 -12.64
C ARG A 8 0.45 -0.67 -11.80
N VAL A 9 1.16 -1.60 -12.47
CA VAL A 9 2.09 -2.52 -11.82
C VAL A 9 3.26 -1.77 -11.20
N LEU A 10 3.82 -0.80 -11.92
CA LEU A 10 4.99 -0.05 -11.47
C LEU A 10 4.69 0.78 -10.20
N TRP A 11 3.57 1.49 -10.19
CA TRP A 11 3.18 2.29 -9.02
C TRP A 11 2.86 1.42 -7.80
N LEU A 12 2.16 0.31 -8.00
CA LEU A 12 1.91 -0.64 -6.91
C LEU A 12 3.20 -1.23 -6.37
N ALA A 13 4.13 -1.61 -7.24
CA ALA A 13 5.42 -2.17 -6.85
C ALA A 13 6.27 -1.17 -6.04
N ARG A 14 6.28 0.11 -6.43
CA ARG A 14 6.95 1.18 -5.69
C ARG A 14 6.40 1.32 -4.26
N ALA A 15 5.09 1.30 -4.12
CA ALA A 15 4.45 1.35 -2.80
C ALA A 15 4.80 0.14 -1.95
N ILE A 16 4.64 -1.07 -2.47
CA ILE A 16 4.97 -2.32 -1.77
C ILE A 16 6.44 -2.32 -1.33
N TYR A 17 7.35 -2.04 -2.25
CA TYR A 17 8.79 -2.06 -1.98
C TYR A 17 9.21 -1.03 -0.94
N SER A 18 8.53 0.12 -0.88
CA SER A 18 8.81 1.14 0.11
C SER A 18 8.37 0.75 1.53
N GLU A 19 7.44 -0.19 1.67
CA GLU A 19 6.86 -0.59 2.95
C GLU A 19 7.49 -1.86 3.51
N THR A 20 7.84 -2.83 2.67
CA THR A 20 8.36 -4.13 3.13
C THR A 20 9.21 -4.84 2.09
N THR A 21 10.09 -5.71 2.57
CA THR A 21 10.91 -6.62 1.76
C THR A 21 10.49 -8.09 1.93
N LYS A 22 9.47 -8.37 2.74
CA LYS A 22 9.01 -9.74 3.03
C LYS A 22 7.83 -10.12 2.11
N PRO A 23 7.92 -11.21 1.32
CA PRO A 23 6.91 -11.59 0.32
C PRO A 23 5.48 -11.72 0.87
N LYS A 24 5.31 -12.31 2.06
CA LYS A 24 3.98 -12.46 2.68
C LYS A 24 3.35 -11.11 3.00
N GLU A 25 4.12 -10.18 3.54
CA GLU A 25 3.67 -8.82 3.85
C GLU A 25 3.35 -8.03 2.58
N MET A 26 4.15 -8.19 1.52
CA MET A 26 3.95 -7.55 0.21
C MET A 26 2.55 -7.81 -0.34
N ARG A 27 2.06 -9.03 -0.22
CA ARG A 27 0.72 -9.41 -0.70
C ARG A 27 -0.37 -8.60 -0.01
N TYR A 28 -0.35 -8.51 1.29
CA TYR A 28 -1.39 -7.82 2.06
C TYR A 28 -1.32 -6.30 1.89
N VAL A 29 -0.13 -5.72 1.95
CA VAL A 29 0.08 -4.29 1.67
C VAL A 29 -0.42 -3.95 0.26
N GLY A 30 -0.07 -4.75 -0.73
CA GLY A 30 -0.50 -4.54 -2.11
C GLY A 30 -2.02 -4.60 -2.28
N TRP A 31 -2.71 -5.51 -1.60
CA TRP A 31 -4.16 -5.59 -1.63
C TRP A 31 -4.85 -4.42 -0.94
N VAL A 32 -4.27 -3.83 0.09
CA VAL A 32 -4.78 -2.57 0.66
C VAL A 32 -4.73 -1.45 -0.38
N VAL A 33 -3.62 -1.31 -1.10
CA VAL A 33 -3.51 -0.30 -2.17
C VAL A 33 -4.54 -0.55 -3.26
N ARG A 34 -4.72 -1.80 -3.71
CA ARG A 34 -5.75 -2.15 -4.69
C ARG A 34 -7.15 -1.85 -4.17
N ASN A 35 -7.47 -2.17 -2.93
CA ASN A 35 -8.75 -1.84 -2.33
C ASN A 35 -9.03 -0.34 -2.39
N ARG A 36 -8.05 0.49 -2.07
CA ARG A 36 -8.18 1.96 -2.16
C ARG A 36 -8.51 2.41 -3.59
N VAL A 37 -7.89 1.80 -4.60
CA VAL A 37 -8.23 2.08 -6.01
C VAL A 37 -9.66 1.64 -6.31
N ASP A 38 -10.03 0.43 -5.91
CA ASP A 38 -11.34 -0.17 -6.21
C ASP A 38 -12.52 0.60 -5.57
N VAL A 39 -12.31 1.21 -4.39
CA VAL A 39 -13.34 2.01 -3.70
C VAL A 39 -13.25 3.51 -3.95
N ASN A 40 -12.39 3.96 -4.85
CA ASN A 40 -12.12 5.39 -5.10
C ASN A 40 -11.75 6.17 -3.83
N TYR A 41 -10.85 5.60 -3.03
CA TYR A 41 -10.45 6.18 -1.75
C TYR A 41 -9.97 7.63 -1.90
N ASN A 42 -10.51 8.55 -1.12
CA ASN A 42 -10.27 10.00 -1.23
C ASN A 42 -10.53 10.55 -2.64
N GLY A 43 -11.46 9.97 -3.38
CA GLY A 43 -11.79 10.39 -4.76
C GLY A 43 -10.73 9.99 -5.80
N LYS A 44 -9.82 9.08 -5.48
CA LYS A 44 -8.73 8.63 -6.34
C LYS A 44 -8.99 7.22 -6.87
N SER A 45 -8.81 7.03 -8.17
CA SER A 45 -9.11 5.77 -8.88
C SER A 45 -7.91 5.16 -9.60
N THR A 46 -6.71 5.74 -9.46
CA THR A 46 -5.49 5.19 -10.04
C THR A 46 -4.47 4.82 -8.98
N TYR A 47 -3.64 3.81 -9.25
CA TYR A 47 -2.56 3.43 -8.35
C TYR A 47 -1.60 4.60 -8.10
N ARG A 48 -1.28 5.37 -9.15
CA ARG A 48 -0.43 6.54 -9.02
C ARG A 48 -0.98 7.55 -8.02
N ASP A 49 -2.25 7.91 -8.18
CA ASP A 49 -2.86 8.95 -7.34
C ASP A 49 -3.05 8.48 -5.90
N ILE A 50 -3.37 7.20 -5.68
CA ILE A 50 -3.42 6.60 -4.35
C ILE A 50 -2.03 6.61 -3.67
N VAL A 51 -0.99 6.22 -4.40
CA VAL A 51 0.37 6.14 -3.83
C VAL A 51 0.94 7.53 -3.55
N LEU A 52 0.64 8.49 -4.39
CA LEU A 52 1.08 9.88 -4.22
C LEU A 52 0.17 10.73 -3.35
N ASP A 53 -0.95 10.16 -2.86
CA ASP A 53 -1.84 10.88 -1.96
C ASP A 53 -1.10 11.29 -0.67
N ASP A 54 -1.31 12.53 -0.25
CA ASP A 54 -0.53 13.15 0.81
C ASP A 54 -0.60 12.32 2.10
N LYS A 55 0.56 12.07 2.70
CA LYS A 55 0.73 11.32 3.96
C LYS A 55 0.25 9.86 3.96
N GLN A 56 -0.09 9.28 2.80
CA GLN A 56 -0.51 7.87 2.74
C GLN A 56 0.69 6.91 2.77
N PHE A 57 1.74 7.24 2.04
CA PHE A 57 2.98 6.47 2.01
C PHE A 57 4.16 7.41 2.29
N SER A 58 4.80 7.24 3.42
CA SER A 58 5.86 8.16 3.88
C SER A 58 7.03 8.27 2.92
N ALA A 59 7.33 7.21 2.19
CA ALA A 59 8.40 7.20 1.19
C ALA A 59 8.18 8.24 0.08
N PHE A 60 6.93 8.61 -0.20
CA PHE A 60 6.54 9.55 -1.24
C PHE A 60 6.20 10.95 -0.72
N ASN A 61 6.29 11.18 0.58
CA ASN A 61 6.13 12.52 1.13
C ASN A 61 7.24 13.44 0.61
N ARG A 62 6.89 14.69 0.31
CA ARG A 62 7.83 15.69 -0.24
C ARG A 62 9.07 15.90 0.63
N SER A 63 8.94 15.74 1.93
CA SER A 63 10.03 15.86 2.90
C SER A 63 10.90 14.61 3.05
N ASN A 64 10.53 13.48 2.44
CA ASN A 64 11.28 12.24 2.58
C ASN A 64 12.54 12.27 1.69
N PRO A 65 13.75 12.14 2.26
CA PRO A 65 14.99 12.19 1.49
C PRO A 65 15.17 11.03 0.50
N LYS A 66 14.42 9.93 0.67
CA LYS A 66 14.44 8.77 -0.22
C LYS A 66 13.37 8.83 -1.31
N ARG A 67 12.56 9.88 -1.35
CA ARG A 67 11.45 10.00 -2.31
C ARG A 67 11.90 9.82 -3.76
N ASP A 68 12.95 10.52 -4.15
CA ASP A 68 13.46 10.46 -5.52
C ASP A 68 13.97 9.06 -5.88
N TYR A 69 14.59 8.36 -4.95
CA TYR A 69 15.00 6.96 -5.14
C TYR A 69 13.80 6.07 -5.49
N TYR A 70 12.71 6.13 -4.72
CA TYR A 70 11.52 5.32 -4.98
C TYR A 70 10.80 5.72 -6.28
N LEU A 71 10.77 7.00 -6.62
CA LEU A 71 10.17 7.50 -7.86
C LEU A 71 10.94 7.09 -9.12
N THR A 72 12.23 6.82 -9.02
CA THR A 72 13.09 6.42 -10.14
C THR A 72 13.16 4.92 -10.38
N LEU A 73 12.58 4.12 -9.49
CA LEU A 73 12.50 2.66 -9.68
C LEU A 73 11.68 2.32 -10.92
N ASP A 74 12.25 1.52 -11.78
CA ASP A 74 11.62 1.01 -13.00
C ASP A 74 11.71 -0.52 -13.10
N ALA A 75 11.10 -1.09 -14.13
CA ALA A 75 11.04 -2.53 -14.30
C ALA A 75 12.42 -3.20 -14.50
N ASP A 76 13.41 -2.45 -14.97
CA ASP A 76 14.76 -2.93 -15.30
C ASP A 76 15.82 -2.35 -14.33
N HIS A 77 15.45 -2.02 -13.09
CA HIS A 77 16.36 -1.45 -12.10
C HIS A 77 17.42 -2.45 -11.64
N LEU A 78 18.51 -2.53 -12.42
CA LEU A 78 19.62 -3.48 -12.23
C LEU A 78 20.82 -2.91 -11.47
N LYS A 79 20.81 -1.61 -11.13
CA LYS A 79 21.97 -0.91 -10.51
C LYS A 79 22.06 -1.05 -8.99
N ALA A 80 21.12 -1.75 -8.37
CA ALA A 80 21.14 -1.97 -6.93
C ALA A 80 21.93 -3.23 -6.56
N PRO A 81 22.46 -3.36 -5.33
CA PRO A 81 22.98 -4.62 -4.82
C PRO A 81 21.99 -5.76 -4.99
N PHE A 82 22.47 -6.98 -5.21
CA PHE A 82 21.64 -8.15 -5.55
C PHE A 82 20.42 -8.34 -4.65
N HIS A 83 20.56 -8.19 -3.34
CA HIS A 83 19.45 -8.35 -2.38
C HIS A 83 18.36 -7.28 -2.58
N LYS A 84 18.72 -6.03 -2.91
CA LYS A 84 17.76 -4.95 -3.22
C LYS A 84 17.07 -5.19 -4.54
N SER A 85 17.80 -5.63 -5.55
CA SER A 85 17.22 -6.01 -6.85
C SER A 85 16.25 -7.17 -6.72
N ARG A 86 16.60 -8.20 -5.92
CA ARG A 86 15.71 -9.34 -5.63
C ARG A 86 14.39 -8.87 -5.00
N ASN A 87 14.46 -8.02 -3.97
CA ASN A 87 13.27 -7.52 -3.30
C ASN A 87 12.41 -6.64 -4.25
N TRP A 88 13.04 -5.85 -5.09
CA TRP A 88 12.34 -5.08 -6.10
C TRP A 88 11.61 -5.97 -7.13
N PHE A 89 12.27 -6.98 -7.65
CA PHE A 89 11.63 -7.93 -8.57
C PHE A 89 10.50 -8.72 -7.90
N GLN A 90 10.64 -9.06 -6.62
CA GLN A 90 9.56 -9.67 -5.84
C GLN A 90 8.35 -8.73 -5.71
N ALA A 91 8.58 -7.44 -5.47
CA ALA A 91 7.51 -6.43 -5.44
C ALA A 91 6.82 -6.28 -6.80
N LEU A 92 7.58 -6.29 -7.91
CA LEU A 92 7.02 -6.27 -9.26
C LEU A 92 6.15 -7.49 -9.55
N ASP A 93 6.59 -8.68 -9.19
CA ASP A 93 5.83 -9.92 -9.42
C ASP A 93 4.56 -9.95 -8.58
N THR A 94 4.65 -9.59 -7.31
CA THR A 94 3.47 -9.45 -6.43
C THR A 94 2.48 -8.43 -7.00
N SER A 95 2.98 -7.31 -7.51
CA SER A 95 2.14 -6.27 -8.12
C SER A 95 1.45 -6.76 -9.39
N ARG A 96 2.13 -7.50 -10.26
CA ARG A 96 1.51 -8.11 -11.46
C ARG A 96 0.39 -9.06 -11.07
N GLN A 97 0.62 -9.91 -10.07
CA GLN A 97 -0.40 -10.83 -9.56
C GLN A 97 -1.62 -10.05 -9.05
N ILE A 98 -1.42 -9.04 -8.21
CA ILE A 98 -2.52 -8.27 -7.61
C ILE A 98 -3.28 -7.45 -8.65
N VAL A 99 -2.60 -6.76 -9.56
CA VAL A 99 -3.25 -5.94 -10.61
C VAL A 99 -4.11 -6.78 -11.54
N ASN A 100 -3.71 -8.01 -11.84
CA ASN A 100 -4.40 -8.92 -12.76
C ASN A 100 -5.33 -9.92 -12.06
N ALA A 101 -5.33 -9.98 -10.73
CA ALA A 101 -6.15 -10.90 -9.96
C ALA A 101 -7.64 -10.60 -10.10
N ASP A 102 -8.47 -11.63 -10.05
CA ASP A 102 -9.90 -11.47 -9.86
C ASP A 102 -10.18 -10.88 -8.46
N SER A 103 -11.26 -10.11 -8.32
CA SER A 103 -11.64 -9.52 -7.02
C SER A 103 -11.94 -10.57 -5.95
N SER A 104 -12.32 -11.79 -6.35
CA SER A 104 -12.53 -12.93 -5.44
C SER A 104 -11.24 -13.47 -4.81
N GLU A 105 -10.07 -13.16 -5.37
CA GLU A 105 -8.76 -13.53 -4.82
C GLU A 105 -8.29 -12.62 -3.68
N ARG A 106 -9.05 -11.60 -3.35
CA ARG A 106 -8.78 -10.67 -2.28
C ARG A 106 -8.71 -11.41 -0.94
N PRO A 107 -7.63 -11.23 -0.13
CA PRO A 107 -7.44 -12.00 1.11
C PRO A 107 -8.31 -11.51 2.27
N PHE A 108 -8.97 -10.37 2.12
CA PHE A 108 -9.84 -9.72 3.11
C PHE A 108 -10.90 -8.86 2.38
N SER A 109 -11.81 -8.23 3.11
CA SER A 109 -12.85 -7.39 2.48
C SER A 109 -12.26 -6.19 1.74
N ALA A 110 -12.99 -5.67 0.73
CA ALA A 110 -12.63 -4.45 -0.01
C ALA A 110 -12.56 -3.21 0.89
N SER A 111 -13.20 -3.25 2.05
CA SER A 111 -13.15 -2.19 3.05
C SER A 111 -11.88 -2.20 3.91
N THR A 112 -10.96 -3.14 3.72
CA THR A 112 -9.64 -3.15 4.38
C THR A 112 -8.73 -2.14 3.69
N LEU A 113 -8.65 -0.95 4.26
CA LEU A 113 -8.06 0.23 3.63
C LEU A 113 -6.86 0.80 4.38
N TYR A 114 -6.61 0.35 5.62
CA TYR A 114 -5.56 0.91 6.48
C TYR A 114 -4.65 -0.17 6.99
N PHE A 115 -3.39 0.21 7.16
CA PHE A 115 -2.40 -0.59 7.89
C PHE A 115 -1.39 0.34 8.55
N TYR A 116 -0.73 -0.17 9.58
CA TYR A 116 0.46 0.45 10.14
C TYR A 116 1.41 -0.61 10.68
N SER A 117 2.66 -0.22 10.85
CA SER A 117 3.70 -1.02 11.50
C SER A 117 4.01 -0.43 12.87
N GLU A 118 3.83 -1.21 13.93
CA GLU A 118 4.20 -0.81 15.29
C GLU A 118 5.70 -0.53 15.40
N VAL A 119 6.50 -1.32 14.68
CA VAL A 119 7.97 -1.14 14.60
C VAL A 119 8.37 0.23 14.06
N SER A 120 7.55 0.84 13.21
CA SER A 120 7.79 2.16 12.63
C SER A 120 7.22 3.31 13.47
N MET A 121 6.47 3.00 14.54
CA MET A 121 5.89 4.00 15.43
C MET A 121 6.87 4.38 16.54
N PRO A 122 6.80 5.62 17.06
CA PRO A 122 7.56 5.99 18.26
C PRO A 122 7.22 5.08 19.44
N GLY A 123 8.21 4.64 20.21
CA GLY A 123 8.01 3.70 21.32
C GLY A 123 7.02 4.17 22.40
N TYR A 124 6.91 5.50 22.60
CA TYR A 124 5.94 6.09 23.52
C TYR A 124 4.52 6.18 22.95
N LYS A 125 4.34 5.92 21.66
CA LYS A 125 3.06 5.93 20.95
C LYS A 125 3.03 4.80 19.92
N PRO A 126 2.90 3.54 20.37
CA PRO A 126 3.05 2.37 19.48
C PRO A 126 1.90 2.20 18.48
N HIS A 127 0.77 2.88 18.72
CA HIS A 127 -0.42 2.79 17.88
C HIS A 127 -0.89 4.18 17.43
N PRO A 128 -1.27 4.35 16.15
CA PRO A 128 -1.85 5.59 15.68
C PRO A 128 -3.25 5.79 16.28
N VAL A 129 -3.65 7.04 16.52
CA VAL A 129 -4.96 7.37 17.13
C VAL A 129 -6.13 6.81 16.32
N TRP A 130 -6.02 6.81 14.99
CA TRP A 130 -7.08 6.32 14.12
C TRP A 130 -7.34 4.81 14.25
N ALA A 131 -6.36 4.01 14.71
CA ALA A 131 -6.49 2.56 14.81
C ALA A 131 -7.68 2.13 15.71
N SER A 132 -8.05 2.94 16.70
CA SER A 132 -9.22 2.68 17.55
C SER A 132 -10.56 2.96 16.87
N ARG A 133 -10.57 3.64 15.73
CA ARG A 133 -11.80 4.00 14.99
C ARG A 133 -12.24 2.95 13.98
N PHE A 134 -11.36 2.03 13.62
CA PHE A 134 -11.59 1.05 12.57
C PHE A 134 -11.52 -0.38 13.11
N SER A 135 -12.12 -1.31 12.39
CA SER A 135 -12.14 -2.73 12.77
C SER A 135 -10.84 -3.42 12.38
N LYS A 136 -10.16 -4.01 13.35
CA LYS A 136 -8.96 -4.81 13.10
C LYS A 136 -9.30 -6.02 12.22
N VAL A 137 -8.50 -6.25 11.19
CA VAL A 137 -8.62 -7.39 10.29
C VAL A 137 -7.50 -8.39 10.61
N PRO A 138 -7.83 -9.60 11.08
CA PRO A 138 -6.83 -10.64 11.31
C PRO A 138 -6.23 -11.08 9.98
N VAL A 139 -4.91 -11.20 9.96
CA VAL A 139 -4.14 -11.63 8.78
C VAL A 139 -3.21 -12.75 9.20
N PRO A 140 -3.33 -13.95 8.60
CA PRO A 140 -2.43 -15.05 8.88
C PRO A 140 -1.02 -14.77 8.34
N ASP A 141 -0.03 -15.40 8.91
CA ASP A 141 1.36 -15.39 8.44
C ASP A 141 2.09 -14.04 8.46
N VAL A 142 1.52 -13.03 9.10
CA VAL A 142 2.16 -11.73 9.33
C VAL A 142 2.19 -11.43 10.82
N GLU A 143 3.36 -11.08 11.33
CA GLU A 143 3.51 -10.68 12.73
C GLU A 143 2.80 -9.35 12.97
N GLU A 144 1.93 -9.29 13.97
CA GLU A 144 1.15 -8.06 14.29
C GLU A 144 2.01 -6.82 14.55
N LYS A 145 3.18 -6.98 15.16
CA LYS A 145 4.11 -5.86 15.38
C LYS A 145 4.62 -5.26 14.08
N ARG A 146 4.72 -6.11 13.04
CA ARG A 146 5.19 -5.66 11.74
C ARG A 146 4.10 -4.98 10.94
N PHE A 147 2.90 -5.55 10.90
CA PHE A 147 1.75 -4.93 10.22
C PHE A 147 0.44 -5.32 10.89
N ARG A 148 -0.39 -4.32 11.13
CA ARG A 148 -1.80 -4.47 11.51
C ARG A 148 -2.68 -3.84 10.45
N PHE A 149 -3.75 -4.53 10.09
CA PHE A 149 -4.68 -4.14 9.03
C PHE A 149 -6.04 -3.80 9.62
N PHE A 150 -6.73 -2.82 9.01
CA PHE A 150 -8.00 -2.30 9.51
C PHE A 150 -8.98 -2.06 8.38
N ALA A 151 -10.25 -2.33 8.65
CA ALA A 151 -11.36 -2.10 7.73
C ALA A 151 -12.17 -0.87 8.16
N ASP A 152 -12.56 -0.09 7.17
CA ASP A 152 -13.55 0.96 7.30
C ASP A 152 -14.85 0.51 6.63
N HIS A 153 -15.81 0.08 7.43
CA HIS A 153 -17.08 -0.45 6.93
C HIS A 153 -17.99 0.58 6.27
N SER A 154 -17.66 1.86 6.32
CA SER A 154 -18.35 2.90 5.53
C SER A 154 -18.11 2.75 4.01
N TYR A 155 -17.03 2.07 3.63
CA TYR A 155 -16.71 1.72 2.24
C TYR A 155 -17.22 0.30 1.89
N ASN A 156 -18.53 0.12 1.81
CA ASN A 156 -19.15 -1.18 1.47
C ASN A 156 -19.19 -1.47 -0.04
N GLY A 157 -18.13 -1.13 -0.79
CA GLY A 157 -18.04 -1.39 -2.23
C GLY A 157 -18.86 -0.44 -3.11
N SER A 158 -19.57 0.53 -2.53
CA SER A 158 -20.18 1.65 -3.26
C SER A 158 -19.19 2.81 -3.30
N PRO A 159 -19.02 3.50 -4.43
CA PRO A 159 -18.24 4.73 -4.45
C PRO A 159 -18.81 5.71 -3.43
N PRO A 160 -17.96 6.41 -2.63
CA PRO A 160 -18.46 7.41 -1.70
C PRO A 160 -19.22 8.48 -2.48
N LEU A 161 -20.45 8.77 -2.05
CA LEU A 161 -21.14 9.98 -2.45
C LEU A 161 -20.22 11.15 -2.11
N ALA A 162 -19.94 12.01 -3.09
CA ALA A 162 -19.12 13.19 -2.91
C ALA A 162 -19.68 14.02 -1.74
N SER A 163 -19.05 13.95 -0.57
CA SER A 163 -19.32 14.83 0.56
C SER A 163 -18.02 15.19 1.27
N SER A 164 -17.70 16.47 1.12
CA SER A 164 -16.98 17.36 2.05
C SER A 164 -15.96 16.70 3.00
N SER A 165 -14.67 16.92 2.67
CA SER A 165 -13.57 17.30 3.55
C SER A 165 -13.74 16.98 5.05
N GLU A 166 -13.37 15.76 5.44
CA GLU A 166 -12.61 15.56 6.66
C GLU A 166 -11.52 14.54 6.34
N THR A 167 -10.38 15.07 6.03
CA THR A 167 -9.15 14.32 5.87
C THR A 167 -8.80 13.66 7.19
N ALA A 168 -9.16 12.40 7.36
CA ALA A 168 -8.47 11.57 8.32
C ALA A 168 -7.01 11.51 7.88
N SER A 169 -6.18 12.35 8.47
CA SER A 169 -4.73 12.33 8.29
C SER A 169 -4.25 10.96 8.76
N VAL A 170 -4.10 10.04 7.85
CA VAL A 170 -3.41 8.77 8.08
C VAL A 170 -1.93 9.08 8.01
N ALA A 171 -1.45 9.81 9.01
CA ALA A 171 -0.04 9.83 9.28
C ALA A 171 0.30 8.54 10.03
N LYS A 172 1.42 7.92 9.64
CA LYS A 172 2.10 6.83 10.29
C LYS A 172 1.91 6.74 11.78
#